data_76d5db5f538c58fffeb357ecebf76144
#
_entry.id   76d5db5f538c58fffeb357ecebf76144
#
_cell.length_a   1.000
_cell.length_b   1.000
_cell.length_c   1.000
_cell.angle_alpha   90.00
_cell.angle_beta   90.00
_cell.angle_gamma   90.00
#
_symmetry.space_group_name_H-M   'P 1'
#
loop_
_entity.id
_entity.type
_entity.pdbx_description
1 polymer ?
#
loop_
_entity_poly.entity_id
_entity_poly.type
_entity_poly.pdbx_seq_one_letter_code
_entity_poly.pdbx_strand_id
1 'polypeptide(L)'
;LRHSATSALLLREDVIVVSSVSCIYGLGSPVEYRNKLIPIIKGEEFEVDNLLLQLVKQQYVRNDLVVQRGSFRLKGDTLDIFPVYEETIFRIEFFGDEIENISRIDPITGEILEKLTELAILPASHYVISDESRKSALNQIEKDMLLQVEKFKSENKLLEAQRIEQRTKYDLEMLSELGVCSGIENYSRYFDGRKPGQAPFTLLDFFPSEFLMVVDESHIAIPQIRGQFEGDKSRKTTLVDYGFRLPSALDNRPLKFEEWEDKVLSLIHISEPTRR
;
A
#
# COMPACT_ATOMS: atom_id res chain seq x y z
N LEU A 1 -6.18 3.30 9.30
CA LEU A 1 -7.46 3.45 8.59
C LEU A 1 -7.41 2.91 7.16
N ARG A 2 -6.46 3.33 6.27
CA ARG A 2 -6.41 2.80 4.87
C ARG A 2 -6.19 1.28 4.85
N HIS A 3 -5.21 0.78 5.59
CA HIS A 3 -4.96 -0.66 5.70
C HIS A 3 -6.16 -1.42 6.26
N SER A 4 -6.85 -0.87 7.26
CA SER A 4 -8.06 -1.50 7.82
C SER A 4 -9.19 -1.58 6.79
N ALA A 5 -9.36 -0.54 5.96
CA ALA A 5 -10.36 -0.56 4.89
C ALA A 5 -10.03 -1.60 3.80
N THR A 6 -8.77 -1.60 3.31
CA THR A 6 -8.34 -2.54 2.27
C THR A 6 -8.36 -3.99 2.75
N SER A 7 -7.96 -4.27 3.99
CA SER A 7 -8.02 -5.62 4.56
C SER A 7 -9.45 -6.10 4.72
N ALA A 8 -10.35 -5.24 5.24
CA ALA A 8 -11.77 -5.58 5.38
C ALA A 8 -12.40 -5.93 4.01
N LEU A 9 -12.14 -5.11 2.98
CA LEU A 9 -12.65 -5.35 1.62
C LEU A 9 -12.12 -6.63 0.97
N LEU A 10 -10.93 -7.09 1.35
CA LEU A 10 -10.35 -8.34 0.83
C LEU A 10 -10.80 -9.59 1.57
N LEU A 11 -11.13 -9.46 2.86
CA LEU A 11 -11.43 -10.59 3.76
C LEU A 11 -12.92 -10.75 4.06
N ARG A 12 -13.77 -9.76 3.76
CA ARG A 12 -15.18 -9.73 4.11
C ARG A 12 -16.02 -9.23 2.94
N GLU A 13 -17.28 -9.67 2.90
CA GLU A 13 -18.27 -9.25 1.91
C GLU A 13 -19.25 -8.19 2.46
N ASP A 14 -19.37 -8.09 3.79
CA ASP A 14 -20.33 -7.21 4.49
C ASP A 14 -19.65 -5.89 4.95
N VAL A 15 -19.03 -5.16 4.02
CA VAL A 15 -18.21 -3.99 4.34
C VAL A 15 -18.83 -2.69 3.84
N ILE A 16 -18.92 -1.71 4.73
CA ILE A 16 -19.23 -0.31 4.38
C ILE A 16 -17.98 0.53 4.68
N VAL A 17 -17.50 1.25 3.69
CA VAL A 17 -16.34 2.15 3.83
C VAL A 17 -16.80 3.59 3.75
N VAL A 18 -16.51 4.36 4.80
CA VAL A 18 -16.69 5.82 4.80
C VAL A 18 -15.34 6.48 4.59
N SER A 19 -15.19 7.26 3.53
CA SER A 19 -13.93 7.89 3.19
C SER A 19 -14.12 9.31 2.62
N SER A 20 -13.07 10.10 2.68
CA SER A 20 -13.02 11.38 1.97
C SER A 20 -12.65 11.18 0.50
N VAL A 21 -12.66 12.26 -0.29
CA VAL A 21 -12.23 12.26 -1.69
C VAL A 21 -10.82 11.65 -1.89
N SER A 22 -10.01 11.56 -0.83
CA SER A 22 -8.69 10.92 -0.90
C SER A 22 -8.71 9.42 -1.27
N CYS A 23 -9.87 8.77 -1.31
CA CYS A 23 -10.03 7.39 -1.79
C CYS A 23 -9.66 7.19 -3.27
N ILE A 24 -9.66 8.26 -4.07
CA ILE A 24 -9.27 8.22 -5.49
C ILE A 24 -7.74 8.29 -5.71
N TYR A 25 -6.93 8.42 -4.64
CA TYR A 25 -5.47 8.41 -4.75
C TYR A 25 -4.92 6.99 -4.90
N GLY A 26 -3.77 6.91 -5.59
CA GLY A 26 -3.09 5.66 -5.86
C GLY A 26 -2.73 4.87 -4.60
N LEU A 27 -3.01 3.58 -4.65
CA LEU A 27 -2.59 2.53 -3.74
C LEU A 27 -1.82 1.47 -4.53
N GLY A 28 -1.33 0.44 -3.87
CA GLY A 28 -0.78 -0.74 -4.54
C GLY A 28 -1.87 -1.60 -5.19
N SER A 29 -1.46 -2.54 -6.04
CA SER A 29 -2.36 -3.47 -6.71
C SER A 29 -3.11 -4.36 -5.71
N PRO A 30 -4.47 -4.44 -5.76
CA PRO A 30 -5.24 -5.35 -4.91
C PRO A 30 -4.88 -6.82 -5.14
N VAL A 31 -4.56 -7.20 -6.39
CA VAL A 31 -4.18 -8.56 -6.75
C VAL A 31 -2.84 -8.93 -6.10
N GLU A 32 -1.84 -8.07 -6.23
CA GLU A 32 -0.53 -8.28 -5.59
C GLU A 32 -0.67 -8.32 -4.07
N TYR A 33 -1.50 -7.46 -3.49
CA TYR A 33 -1.73 -7.43 -2.06
C TYR A 33 -2.42 -8.71 -1.56
N ARG A 34 -3.41 -9.23 -2.29
CA ARG A 34 -4.09 -10.50 -2.00
C ARG A 34 -3.17 -11.71 -2.15
N ASN A 35 -2.31 -11.73 -3.18
CA ASN A 35 -1.38 -12.84 -3.45
C ASN A 35 -0.30 -12.98 -2.37
N LYS A 36 -0.14 -12.00 -1.51
CA LYS A 36 0.80 -12.00 -0.38
C LYS A 36 0.17 -12.42 0.94
N LEU A 37 -1.12 -12.77 0.96
CA LEU A 37 -1.81 -13.26 2.14
C LEU A 37 -1.13 -14.53 2.66
N ILE A 38 -0.83 -14.59 3.97
CA ILE A 38 -0.33 -15.79 4.65
C ILE A 38 -1.51 -16.41 5.41
N PRO A 39 -2.01 -17.57 4.96
CA PRO A 39 -2.99 -18.32 5.73
C PRO A 39 -2.29 -19.02 6.90
N ILE A 40 -2.90 -18.98 8.06
CA ILE A 40 -2.46 -19.66 9.28
C ILE A 40 -3.65 -20.46 9.79
N ILE A 41 -3.52 -21.77 9.87
CA ILE A 41 -4.62 -22.67 10.26
C ILE A 41 -4.18 -23.52 11.45
N LYS A 42 -5.01 -23.58 12.48
CA LYS A 42 -4.75 -24.39 13.68
C LYS A 42 -4.65 -25.86 13.33
N GLY A 43 -3.61 -26.54 13.83
CA GLY A 43 -3.34 -27.94 13.60
C GLY A 43 -2.56 -28.23 12.31
N GLU A 44 -2.23 -27.22 11.51
CA GLU A 44 -1.32 -27.37 10.38
C GLU A 44 0.14 -27.19 10.80
N GLU A 45 1.03 -27.86 10.05
CA GLU A 45 2.48 -27.67 10.22
C GLU A 45 2.92 -26.44 9.44
N PHE A 46 3.66 -25.55 10.10
CA PHE A 46 4.24 -24.37 9.50
C PHE A 46 5.64 -24.13 10.08
N GLU A 47 6.66 -24.27 9.27
CA GLU A 47 8.04 -24.02 9.69
C GLU A 47 8.19 -22.58 10.18
N VAL A 48 8.52 -22.41 11.48
CA VAL A 48 8.54 -21.10 12.15
C VAL A 48 9.48 -20.13 11.44
N ASP A 49 10.69 -20.56 11.08
CA ASP A 49 11.67 -19.69 10.41
C ASP A 49 11.17 -19.20 9.04
N ASN A 50 10.45 -20.04 8.32
CA ASN A 50 9.83 -19.65 7.05
C ASN A 50 8.74 -18.59 7.25
N LEU A 51 7.90 -18.74 8.30
CA LEU A 51 6.90 -17.74 8.64
C LEU A 51 7.53 -16.39 8.99
N LEU A 52 8.61 -16.38 9.80
CA LEU A 52 9.33 -15.17 10.14
C LEU A 52 9.90 -14.47 8.88
N LEU A 53 10.47 -15.24 7.96
CA LEU A 53 10.96 -14.71 6.68
C LEU A 53 9.83 -14.12 5.83
N GLN A 54 8.68 -14.78 5.77
CA GLN A 54 7.51 -14.27 5.05
C GLN A 54 7.02 -12.95 5.67
N LEU A 55 6.96 -12.84 7.00
CA LEU A 55 6.58 -11.59 7.70
C LEU A 55 7.54 -10.44 7.36
N VAL A 56 8.86 -10.68 7.37
CA VAL A 56 9.85 -9.66 6.97
C VAL A 56 9.66 -9.27 5.51
N LYS A 57 9.43 -10.22 4.59
CA LYS A 57 9.13 -9.93 3.18
C LYS A 57 7.84 -9.12 3.01
N GLN A 58 6.89 -9.27 3.94
CA GLN A 58 5.66 -8.47 3.98
C GLN A 58 5.82 -7.13 4.71
N GLN A 59 7.05 -6.73 5.01
CA GLN A 59 7.38 -5.45 5.64
C GLN A 59 6.97 -5.34 7.12
N TYR A 60 6.80 -6.49 7.82
CA TYR A 60 6.74 -6.49 9.27
C TYR A 60 8.15 -6.37 9.85
N VAL A 61 8.27 -5.62 10.94
CA VAL A 61 9.55 -5.41 11.63
C VAL A 61 9.62 -6.34 12.85
N ARG A 62 10.70 -7.13 12.98
CA ARG A 62 10.94 -7.88 14.20
C ARG A 62 11.31 -6.95 15.35
N ASN A 63 10.59 -7.02 16.44
CA ASN A 63 10.88 -6.25 17.65
C ASN A 63 10.57 -7.09 18.90
N ASP A 64 11.61 -7.72 19.46
CA ASP A 64 11.47 -8.63 20.59
C ASP A 64 11.24 -7.92 21.94
N LEU A 65 11.41 -6.58 22.00
CA LEU A 65 11.19 -5.78 23.20
C LEU A 65 9.74 -5.32 23.33
N VAL A 66 9.23 -4.65 22.30
CA VAL A 66 7.88 -4.07 22.30
C VAL A 66 7.20 -4.39 20.98
N VAL A 67 6.03 -5.05 21.04
CA VAL A 67 5.22 -5.29 19.84
C VAL A 67 4.42 -4.04 19.52
N GLN A 68 4.67 -3.46 18.35
CA GLN A 68 3.99 -2.28 17.82
C GLN A 68 3.25 -2.63 16.53
N ARG A 69 2.33 -1.78 16.10
CA ARG A 69 1.65 -1.99 14.82
C ARG A 69 2.65 -2.13 13.66
N GLY A 70 2.52 -3.18 12.88
CA GLY A 70 3.45 -3.54 11.81
C GLY A 70 4.71 -4.28 12.30
N SER A 71 4.73 -4.76 13.54
CA SER A 71 5.82 -5.57 14.06
C SER A 71 5.37 -6.95 14.52
N PHE A 72 6.34 -7.83 14.70
CA PHE A 72 6.17 -9.15 15.31
C PHE A 72 7.28 -9.44 16.32
N ARG A 73 7.01 -10.39 17.20
CA ARG A 73 7.92 -10.85 18.24
C ARG A 73 7.81 -12.36 18.39
N LEU A 74 8.95 -13.05 18.49
CA LEU A 74 9.02 -14.47 18.84
C LEU A 74 9.63 -14.63 20.23
N LYS A 75 8.94 -15.30 21.13
CA LYS A 75 9.44 -15.68 22.47
C LYS A 75 9.16 -17.16 22.70
N GLY A 76 10.23 -17.98 22.70
CA GLY A 76 10.09 -19.44 22.72
C GLY A 76 9.22 -19.89 21.54
N ASP A 77 8.18 -20.63 21.82
CA ASP A 77 7.25 -21.19 20.84
C ASP A 77 6.03 -20.28 20.60
N THR A 78 6.09 -19.00 21.00
CA THR A 78 4.99 -18.05 20.88
C THR A 78 5.37 -16.90 19.96
N LEU A 79 4.61 -16.74 18.87
CA LEU A 79 4.74 -15.64 17.91
C LEU A 79 3.59 -14.65 18.10
N ASP A 80 3.91 -13.42 18.45
CA ASP A 80 2.98 -12.30 18.53
C ASP A 80 3.14 -11.42 17.28
N ILE A 81 2.05 -11.16 16.54
CA ILE A 81 2.02 -10.30 15.35
C ILE A 81 1.01 -9.20 15.60
N PHE A 82 1.43 -7.94 15.43
CA PHE A 82 0.51 -6.79 15.49
C PHE A 82 0.35 -6.18 14.10
N PRO A 83 -0.69 -6.57 13.36
CA PRO A 83 -0.91 -6.05 12.02
C PRO A 83 -1.19 -4.55 12.02
N VAL A 84 -0.83 -3.87 10.93
CA VAL A 84 -1.08 -2.42 10.76
C VAL A 84 -2.57 -2.07 10.62
N TYR A 85 -3.39 -3.05 10.27
CA TYR A 85 -4.83 -2.92 10.01
C TYR A 85 -5.71 -3.34 11.19
N GLU A 86 -5.13 -3.93 12.23
CA GLU A 86 -5.83 -4.39 13.43
C GLU A 86 -5.55 -3.52 14.66
N GLU A 87 -6.42 -3.62 15.66
CA GLU A 87 -6.23 -3.00 16.98
C GLU A 87 -5.77 -3.99 18.03
N THR A 88 -5.74 -5.27 17.67
CA THR A 88 -5.38 -6.40 18.52
C THR A 88 -4.16 -7.11 17.96
N ILE A 89 -3.46 -7.85 18.81
CA ILE A 89 -2.32 -8.69 18.44
C ILE A 89 -2.85 -10.09 18.15
N PHE A 90 -2.33 -10.73 17.11
CA PHE A 90 -2.50 -12.15 16.88
C PHE A 90 -1.37 -12.90 17.55
N ARG A 91 -1.73 -13.85 18.40
CA ARG A 91 -0.80 -14.77 19.07
C ARG A 91 -0.96 -16.15 18.47
N ILE A 92 0.15 -16.71 18.02
CA ILE A 92 0.27 -18.05 17.48
C ILE A 92 1.20 -18.83 18.40
N GLU A 93 0.73 -19.94 18.96
CA GLU A 93 1.48 -20.82 19.81
C GLU A 93 1.80 -22.10 19.03
N PHE A 94 3.09 -22.47 19.02
CA PHE A 94 3.59 -23.62 18.30
C PHE A 94 3.95 -24.76 19.26
N PHE A 95 3.80 -25.99 18.79
CA PHE A 95 4.43 -27.18 19.36
C PHE A 95 5.31 -27.81 18.30
N GLY A 96 6.62 -27.52 18.34
CA GLY A 96 7.51 -27.76 17.20
C GLY A 96 7.09 -26.86 16.02
N ASP A 97 6.77 -27.46 14.88
CA ASP A 97 6.27 -26.75 13.70
C ASP A 97 4.73 -26.80 13.58
N GLU A 98 4.02 -27.47 14.48
CA GLU A 98 2.57 -27.52 14.51
C GLU A 98 1.97 -26.27 15.18
N ILE A 99 0.98 -25.66 14.56
CA ILE A 99 0.22 -24.53 15.12
C ILE A 99 -0.78 -25.06 16.14
N GLU A 100 -0.41 -25.01 17.43
CA GLU A 100 -1.24 -25.52 18.53
C GLU A 100 -2.44 -24.62 18.83
N ASN A 101 -2.22 -23.31 18.92
CA ASN A 101 -3.28 -22.35 19.21
C ASN A 101 -3.08 -21.06 18.42
N ILE A 102 -4.24 -20.44 18.07
CA ILE A 102 -4.32 -19.10 17.52
C ILE A 102 -5.26 -18.29 18.39
N SER A 103 -4.85 -17.11 18.82
CA SER A 103 -5.69 -16.23 19.63
C SER A 103 -5.48 -14.76 19.26
N ARG A 104 -6.53 -13.99 19.51
CA ARG A 104 -6.52 -12.54 19.44
C ARG A 104 -6.37 -12.01 20.86
N ILE A 105 -5.37 -11.15 21.09
CA ILE A 105 -5.08 -10.62 22.43
C ILE A 105 -5.14 -9.09 22.44
N ASP A 106 -5.49 -8.55 23.60
CA ASP A 106 -5.43 -7.12 23.86
C ASP A 106 -3.97 -6.66 23.96
N PRO A 107 -3.55 -5.64 23.24
CA PRO A 107 -2.15 -5.19 23.22
C PRO A 107 -1.68 -4.54 24.54
N ILE A 108 -2.62 -4.12 25.40
CA ILE A 108 -2.32 -3.42 26.67
C ILE A 108 -2.34 -4.40 27.84
N THR A 109 -3.40 -5.18 27.94
CA THR A 109 -3.59 -6.10 29.07
C THR A 109 -2.97 -7.48 28.83
N GLY A 110 -2.79 -7.88 27.56
CA GLY A 110 -2.35 -9.21 27.16
C GLY A 110 -3.41 -10.29 27.32
N GLU A 111 -4.65 -9.92 27.62
CA GLU A 111 -5.77 -10.86 27.80
C GLU A 111 -6.19 -11.43 26.45
N ILE A 112 -6.60 -12.71 26.46
CA ILE A 112 -7.15 -13.37 25.29
C ILE A 112 -8.58 -12.88 25.09
N LEU A 113 -8.82 -12.20 23.97
CA LEU A 113 -10.14 -11.71 23.57
C LEU A 113 -10.93 -12.78 22.84
N GLU A 114 -10.26 -13.58 21.99
CA GLU A 114 -10.89 -14.58 21.15
C GLU A 114 -9.89 -15.68 20.81
N LYS A 115 -10.37 -16.93 20.69
CA LYS A 115 -9.63 -18.06 20.13
C LYS A 115 -10.07 -18.27 18.69
N LEU A 116 -9.10 -18.41 17.78
CA LEU A 116 -9.33 -18.56 16.36
C LEU A 116 -8.97 -19.97 15.90
N THR A 117 -9.62 -20.46 14.85
CA THR A 117 -9.24 -21.69 14.15
C THR A 117 -8.41 -21.42 12.92
N GLU A 118 -8.54 -20.24 12.36
CA GLU A 118 -7.80 -19.78 11.19
C GLU A 118 -7.54 -18.27 11.26
N LEU A 119 -6.53 -17.82 10.54
CA LEU A 119 -6.11 -16.43 10.46
C LEU A 119 -5.49 -16.15 9.11
N ALA A 120 -5.75 -14.99 8.55
CA ALA A 120 -5.10 -14.50 7.33
C ALA A 120 -4.27 -13.24 7.66
N ILE A 121 -2.97 -13.31 7.42
CA ILE A 121 -2.09 -12.17 7.62
C ILE A 121 -1.82 -11.48 6.29
N LEU A 122 -2.20 -10.22 6.20
CA LEU A 122 -1.97 -9.35 5.05
C LEU A 122 -0.70 -8.51 5.26
N PRO A 123 -0.07 -8.03 4.18
CA PRO A 123 1.14 -7.21 4.27
C PRO A 123 0.99 -5.95 5.11
N ALA A 124 2.10 -5.54 5.75
CA ALA A 124 2.16 -4.28 6.50
C ALA A 124 2.25 -3.04 5.60
N SER A 125 2.44 -3.22 4.30
CA SER A 125 2.50 -2.14 3.29
C SER A 125 1.66 -2.49 2.08
N HIS A 126 1.04 -1.48 1.44
CA HIS A 126 0.38 -1.67 0.14
C HIS A 126 1.37 -1.87 -1.03
N TYR A 127 2.64 -1.55 -0.82
CA TYR A 127 3.70 -1.64 -1.83
C TYR A 127 4.67 -2.77 -1.50
N VAL A 128 4.14 -3.99 -1.33
CA VAL A 128 4.97 -5.20 -1.19
C VAL A 128 5.20 -5.81 -2.56
N ILE A 129 6.46 -5.94 -2.94
CA ILE A 129 6.90 -6.32 -4.27
C ILE A 129 7.54 -7.70 -4.22
N SER A 130 7.28 -8.54 -5.22
CA SER A 130 7.99 -9.82 -5.36
C SER A 130 9.45 -9.60 -5.74
N ASP A 131 10.34 -10.52 -5.39
CA ASP A 131 11.76 -10.39 -5.71
C ASP A 131 12.04 -10.27 -7.22
N GLU A 132 11.24 -10.93 -8.04
CA GLU A 132 11.35 -10.87 -9.51
C GLU A 132 10.92 -9.52 -10.04
N SER A 133 9.74 -9.04 -9.62
CA SER A 133 9.22 -7.72 -10.02
C SER A 133 10.13 -6.60 -9.53
N ARG A 134 10.75 -6.75 -8.34
CA ARG A 134 11.69 -5.79 -7.77
C ARG A 134 12.92 -5.62 -8.65
N LYS A 135 13.58 -6.71 -9.07
CA LYS A 135 14.76 -6.64 -9.95
C LYS A 135 14.46 -5.93 -11.27
N SER A 136 13.32 -6.25 -11.88
CA SER A 136 12.89 -5.60 -13.12
C SER A 136 12.62 -4.11 -12.91
N ALA A 137 11.92 -3.76 -11.82
CA ALA A 137 11.61 -2.38 -11.49
C ALA A 137 12.87 -1.54 -11.22
N LEU A 138 13.84 -2.07 -10.44
CA LEU A 138 15.11 -1.38 -10.16
C LEU A 138 15.86 -1.05 -11.44
N ASN A 139 15.97 -1.99 -12.38
CA ASN A 139 16.63 -1.76 -13.67
C ASN A 139 15.89 -0.69 -14.50
N GLN A 140 14.57 -0.63 -14.45
CA GLN A 140 13.79 0.38 -15.18
C GLN A 140 13.95 1.75 -14.54
N ILE A 141 13.91 1.85 -13.22
CA ILE A 141 14.13 3.10 -12.47
C ILE A 141 15.51 3.67 -12.78
N GLU A 142 16.54 2.82 -12.78
CA GLU A 142 17.90 3.24 -13.10
C GLU A 142 18.02 3.79 -14.54
N LYS A 143 17.41 3.11 -15.52
CA LYS A 143 17.38 3.58 -16.91
C LYS A 143 16.69 4.93 -17.03
N ASP A 144 15.51 5.08 -16.42
CA ASP A 144 14.75 6.33 -16.46
C ASP A 144 15.49 7.46 -15.73
N MET A 145 16.24 7.14 -14.66
CA MET A 145 17.13 8.09 -13.99
C MET A 145 18.24 8.58 -14.93
N LEU A 146 18.94 7.67 -15.61
CA LEU A 146 20.01 8.03 -16.53
C LEU A 146 19.49 8.91 -17.66
N LEU A 147 18.35 8.57 -18.26
CA LEU A 147 17.72 9.39 -19.29
C LEU A 147 17.37 10.79 -18.79
N GLN A 148 16.83 10.89 -17.57
CA GLN A 148 16.48 12.19 -17.00
C GLN A 148 17.72 13.03 -16.67
N VAL A 149 18.81 12.41 -16.20
CA VAL A 149 20.08 13.07 -15.95
C VAL A 149 20.68 13.61 -17.26
N GLU A 150 20.68 12.83 -18.33
CA GLU A 150 21.15 13.28 -19.65
C GLU A 150 20.32 14.44 -20.18
N LYS A 151 18.98 14.37 -20.04
CA LYS A 151 18.10 15.47 -20.41
C LYS A 151 18.44 16.75 -19.65
N PHE A 152 18.57 16.70 -18.33
CA PHE A 152 18.95 17.89 -17.55
C PHE A 152 20.32 18.44 -17.93
N LYS A 153 21.30 17.58 -18.19
CA LYS A 153 22.61 18.02 -18.66
C LYS A 153 22.56 18.72 -20.02
N SER A 154 21.75 18.20 -20.96
CA SER A 154 21.55 18.82 -22.28
C SER A 154 20.85 20.18 -22.20
N GLU A 155 20.00 20.37 -21.18
CA GLU A 155 19.32 21.64 -20.87
C GLU A 155 20.16 22.58 -19.98
N ASN A 156 21.44 22.25 -19.70
CA ASN A 156 22.33 22.96 -18.79
C ASN A 156 21.81 23.12 -17.35
N LYS A 157 20.97 22.20 -16.91
CA LYS A 157 20.41 22.11 -15.54
C LYS A 157 21.26 21.15 -14.69
N LEU A 158 22.49 21.54 -14.38
CA LEU A 158 23.46 20.65 -13.74
C LEU A 158 23.09 20.32 -12.28
N LEU A 159 22.47 21.27 -11.57
CA LEU A 159 22.02 21.06 -10.18
C LEU A 159 20.87 20.06 -10.11
N GLU A 160 19.90 20.17 -11.00
CA GLU A 160 18.79 19.26 -11.13
C GLU A 160 19.26 17.85 -11.50
N ALA A 161 20.23 17.74 -12.43
CA ALA A 161 20.85 16.49 -12.81
C ALA A 161 21.53 15.80 -11.62
N GLN A 162 22.33 16.53 -10.86
CA GLN A 162 22.99 16.00 -9.67
C GLN A 162 21.99 15.56 -8.60
N ARG A 163 20.97 16.38 -8.34
CA ARG A 163 19.94 16.12 -7.32
C ARG A 163 19.16 14.85 -7.61
N ILE A 164 18.65 14.70 -8.84
CA ILE A 164 17.87 13.50 -9.22
C ILE A 164 18.74 12.25 -9.19
N GLU A 165 19.99 12.34 -9.63
CA GLU A 165 20.92 11.21 -9.63
C GLU A 165 21.20 10.73 -8.20
N GLN A 166 21.59 11.64 -7.29
CA GLN A 166 21.87 11.30 -5.90
C GLN A 166 20.64 10.70 -5.20
N ARG A 167 19.48 11.35 -5.37
CA ARG A 167 18.24 10.90 -4.73
C ARG A 167 17.83 9.52 -5.24
N THR A 168 17.84 9.31 -6.54
CA THR A 168 17.39 8.04 -7.11
C THR A 168 18.35 6.90 -6.78
N LYS A 169 19.68 7.15 -6.79
CA LYS A 169 20.66 6.13 -6.37
C LYS A 169 20.45 5.70 -4.93
N TYR A 170 20.23 6.65 -4.03
CA TYR A 170 19.88 6.34 -2.64
C TYR A 170 18.59 5.53 -2.51
N ASP A 171 17.53 5.94 -3.23
CA ASP A 171 16.27 5.21 -3.22
C ASP A 171 16.42 3.79 -3.81
N LEU A 172 17.25 3.59 -4.86
CA LEU A 172 17.57 2.28 -5.43
C LEU A 172 18.32 1.37 -4.44
N GLU A 173 19.29 1.92 -3.70
CA GLU A 173 20.00 1.19 -2.65
C GLU A 173 19.03 0.72 -1.56
N MET A 174 18.18 1.62 -1.06
CA MET A 174 17.17 1.29 -0.05
C MET A 174 16.17 0.23 -0.53
N LEU A 175 15.71 0.34 -1.79
CA LEU A 175 14.82 -0.65 -2.40
C LEU A 175 15.49 -2.00 -2.63
N SER A 176 16.78 -2.02 -2.95
CA SER A 176 17.57 -3.24 -3.12
C SER A 176 17.76 -3.98 -1.79
N GLU A 177 18.19 -3.26 -0.75
CA GLU A 177 18.58 -3.84 0.53
C GLU A 177 17.37 -4.12 1.45
N LEU A 178 16.45 -3.15 1.55
CA LEU A 178 15.34 -3.20 2.50
C LEU A 178 13.97 -3.46 1.85
N GLY A 179 13.89 -3.35 0.52
CA GLY A 179 12.62 -3.46 -0.20
C GLY A 179 11.69 -2.26 -0.04
N VAL A 180 12.13 -1.19 0.63
CA VAL A 180 11.36 0.04 0.85
C VAL A 180 12.25 1.28 0.71
N CYS A 181 11.66 2.41 0.33
CA CYS A 181 12.31 3.72 0.41
C CYS A 181 11.28 4.80 0.79
N SER A 182 11.76 5.94 1.24
CA SER A 182 10.88 7.08 1.51
C SER A 182 10.30 7.64 0.21
N GLY A 183 8.96 7.59 0.08
CA GLY A 183 8.29 7.99 -1.15
C GLY A 183 8.22 6.89 -2.22
N ILE A 184 8.21 5.62 -1.79
CA ILE A 184 8.11 4.43 -2.66
C ILE A 184 6.93 4.55 -3.65
N GLU A 185 5.86 5.23 -3.27
CA GLU A 185 4.70 5.48 -4.12
C GLU A 185 5.04 6.20 -5.43
N ASN A 186 6.13 6.99 -5.46
CA ASN A 186 6.57 7.67 -6.68
C ASN A 186 7.14 6.70 -7.73
N TYR A 187 7.44 5.49 -7.32
CA TYR A 187 7.92 4.39 -8.15
C TYR A 187 6.84 3.31 -8.40
N SER A 188 5.60 3.50 -7.91
CA SER A 188 4.52 2.51 -7.96
C SER A 188 4.28 1.94 -9.35
N ARG A 189 4.36 2.77 -10.41
CA ARG A 189 4.22 2.35 -11.81
C ARG A 189 5.10 1.18 -12.18
N TYR A 190 6.37 1.18 -11.72
CA TYR A 190 7.32 0.11 -12.05
C TYR A 190 6.98 -1.21 -11.33
N PHE A 191 6.39 -1.10 -10.15
CA PHE A 191 6.01 -2.26 -9.34
C PHE A 191 4.70 -2.90 -9.78
N ASP A 192 3.77 -2.06 -10.25
CA ASP A 192 2.45 -2.49 -10.73
C ASP A 192 2.48 -2.92 -12.20
N GLY A 193 3.60 -2.74 -12.91
CA GLY A 193 3.73 -3.03 -14.33
C GLY A 193 2.90 -2.12 -15.24
N ARG A 194 2.45 -0.95 -14.73
CA ARG A 194 1.64 0.02 -15.47
C ARG A 194 2.50 0.80 -16.47
N LYS A 195 1.87 1.15 -17.60
CA LYS A 195 2.46 2.07 -18.58
C LYS A 195 2.38 3.52 -18.09
N PRO A 196 3.28 4.41 -18.57
CA PRO A 196 3.18 5.84 -18.29
C PRO A 196 1.78 6.39 -18.60
N GLY A 197 1.21 7.19 -17.70
CA GLY A 197 -0.12 7.79 -17.84
C GLY A 197 -1.31 6.89 -17.52
N GLN A 198 -1.10 5.60 -17.34
CA GLN A 198 -2.18 4.67 -16.96
C GLN A 198 -2.73 4.98 -15.56
N ALA A 199 -4.03 4.80 -15.37
CA ALA A 199 -4.69 5.00 -14.08
C ALA A 199 -4.05 4.15 -12.97
N PRO A 200 -3.82 4.70 -11.78
CA PRO A 200 -3.35 3.91 -10.64
C PRO A 200 -4.47 3.04 -10.08
N PHE A 201 -4.08 1.98 -9.37
CA PHE A 201 -5.01 1.30 -8.47
C PHE A 201 -5.32 2.20 -7.27
N THR A 202 -6.57 2.21 -6.86
CA THR A 202 -7.08 3.06 -5.77
C THR A 202 -7.89 2.21 -4.80
N LEU A 203 -8.45 2.82 -3.75
CA LEU A 203 -9.34 2.11 -2.85
C LEU A 203 -10.55 1.48 -3.58
N LEU A 204 -11.00 2.09 -4.67
CA LEU A 204 -12.13 1.60 -5.48
C LEU A 204 -11.84 0.24 -6.13
N ASP A 205 -10.57 -0.06 -6.41
CA ASP A 205 -10.16 -1.33 -7.01
C ASP A 205 -10.14 -2.50 -6.01
N PHE A 206 -10.30 -2.23 -4.72
CA PHE A 206 -10.43 -3.26 -3.67
C PHE A 206 -11.86 -3.72 -3.46
N PHE A 207 -12.85 -2.97 -3.94
CA PHE A 207 -14.25 -3.36 -3.90
C PHE A 207 -14.53 -4.50 -4.91
N PRO A 208 -15.57 -5.30 -4.68
CA PRO A 208 -16.09 -6.20 -5.72
C PRO A 208 -16.55 -5.40 -6.95
N SER A 209 -16.70 -6.08 -8.08
CA SER A 209 -17.10 -5.44 -9.34
C SER A 209 -18.43 -4.69 -9.25
N GLU A 210 -19.33 -5.16 -8.39
CA GLU A 210 -20.63 -4.54 -8.15
C GLU A 210 -20.68 -3.97 -6.73
N PHE A 211 -20.54 -2.67 -6.59
CA PHE A 211 -20.70 -1.96 -5.33
C PHE A 211 -21.52 -0.68 -5.52
N LEU A 212 -22.19 -0.27 -4.45
CA LEU A 212 -22.94 0.97 -4.41
C LEU A 212 -22.06 2.08 -3.85
N MET A 213 -21.91 3.16 -4.58
CA MET A 213 -21.27 4.37 -4.10
C MET A 213 -22.34 5.42 -3.73
N VAL A 214 -22.21 5.96 -2.54
CA VAL A 214 -23.02 7.11 -2.08
C VAL A 214 -22.08 8.30 -1.96
N VAL A 215 -22.36 9.37 -2.68
CA VAL A 215 -21.61 10.63 -2.61
C VAL A 215 -22.41 11.64 -1.83
N ASP A 216 -22.01 11.84 -0.59
CA ASP A 216 -22.59 12.86 0.28
C ASP A 216 -22.05 14.24 -0.10
N GLU A 217 -22.87 15.27 0.11
CA GLU A 217 -22.55 16.64 -0.28
C GLU A 217 -21.98 16.73 -1.70
N SER A 218 -22.64 16.07 -2.66
CA SER A 218 -22.13 15.87 -4.01
C SER A 218 -21.83 17.20 -4.74
N HIS A 219 -22.50 18.29 -4.36
CA HIS A 219 -22.22 19.63 -4.90
C HIS A 219 -20.83 20.16 -4.52
N ILE A 220 -20.21 19.60 -3.46
CA ILE A 220 -18.83 19.90 -3.04
C ILE A 220 -17.88 18.78 -3.48
N ALA A 221 -18.26 17.52 -3.26
CA ALA A 221 -17.39 16.37 -3.49
C ALA A 221 -17.06 16.17 -4.99
N ILE A 222 -18.03 16.32 -5.88
CA ILE A 222 -17.81 16.14 -7.32
C ILE A 222 -16.84 17.18 -7.91
N PRO A 223 -16.98 18.51 -7.65
CA PRO A 223 -15.96 19.48 -8.04
C PRO A 223 -14.56 19.18 -7.48
N GLN A 224 -14.47 18.68 -6.24
CA GLN A 224 -13.19 18.27 -5.66
C GLN A 224 -12.55 17.10 -6.42
N ILE A 225 -13.32 16.06 -6.75
CA ILE A 225 -12.83 14.93 -7.56
C ILE A 225 -12.27 15.43 -8.89
N ARG A 226 -12.98 16.33 -9.57
CA ARG A 226 -12.55 16.93 -10.85
C ARG A 226 -11.26 17.73 -10.73
N GLY A 227 -11.09 18.49 -9.64
CA GLY A 227 -9.92 19.37 -9.44
C GLY A 227 -8.67 18.66 -8.92
N GLN A 228 -8.79 17.47 -8.30
CA GLN A 228 -7.68 16.81 -7.62
C GLN A 228 -6.53 16.43 -8.56
N PHE A 229 -6.86 15.92 -9.76
CA PHE A 229 -5.85 15.50 -10.72
C PHE A 229 -4.96 16.65 -11.17
N GLU A 230 -5.54 17.77 -11.60
CA GLU A 230 -4.77 18.92 -12.09
C GLU A 230 -3.94 19.58 -10.98
N GLY A 231 -4.47 19.66 -9.77
CA GLY A 231 -3.73 20.17 -8.61
C GLY A 231 -2.52 19.32 -8.26
N ASP A 232 -2.68 17.99 -8.22
CA ASP A 232 -1.58 17.06 -7.94
C ASP A 232 -0.53 17.08 -9.07
N LYS A 233 -0.97 17.07 -10.33
CA LYS A 233 -0.12 17.16 -11.51
C LYS A 233 0.74 18.43 -11.50
N SER A 234 0.15 19.59 -11.26
CA SER A 234 0.87 20.87 -11.20
C SER A 234 1.99 20.83 -10.16
N ARG A 235 1.66 20.38 -8.94
CA ARG A 235 2.65 20.26 -7.86
C ARG A 235 3.77 19.29 -8.22
N LYS A 236 3.46 18.13 -8.76
CA LYS A 236 4.45 17.10 -9.10
C LYS A 236 5.29 17.47 -10.30
N THR A 237 4.73 18.17 -11.29
CA THR A 237 5.50 18.71 -12.42
C THR A 237 6.62 19.60 -11.92
N THR A 238 6.33 20.51 -10.99
CA THR A 238 7.36 21.34 -10.36
C THR A 238 8.48 20.48 -9.72
N LEU A 239 8.11 19.42 -8.98
CA LEU A 239 9.12 18.53 -8.36
C LEU A 239 9.97 17.79 -9.38
N VAL A 240 9.39 17.40 -10.52
CA VAL A 240 10.11 16.76 -11.62
C VAL A 240 11.02 17.75 -12.33
N ASP A 241 10.54 18.95 -12.65
CA ASP A 241 11.29 19.98 -13.40
C ASP A 241 12.51 20.49 -12.62
N TYR A 242 12.46 20.46 -11.29
CA TYR A 242 13.57 20.83 -10.41
C TYR A 242 14.41 19.63 -9.90
N GLY A 243 14.24 18.43 -10.48
CA GLY A 243 15.05 17.26 -10.18
C GLY A 243 14.84 16.65 -8.79
N PHE A 244 13.69 16.88 -8.15
CA PHE A 244 13.35 16.26 -6.86
C PHE A 244 12.70 14.89 -7.01
N ARG A 245 12.10 14.61 -8.18
CA ARG A 245 11.43 13.34 -8.50
C ARG A 245 11.64 12.97 -9.95
N LEU A 246 11.64 11.65 -10.23
CA LEU A 246 11.57 11.15 -11.60
C LEU A 246 10.18 11.43 -12.20
N PRO A 247 10.06 11.48 -13.55
CA PRO A 247 8.76 11.63 -14.23
C PRO A 247 7.71 10.59 -13.81
N SER A 248 8.12 9.40 -13.35
CA SER A 248 7.24 8.36 -12.82
C SER A 248 6.38 8.81 -11.64
N ALA A 249 6.83 9.82 -10.89
CA ALA A 249 6.04 10.39 -9.80
C ALA A 249 4.69 10.97 -10.27
N LEU A 250 4.58 11.37 -11.55
CA LEU A 250 3.34 11.85 -12.16
C LEU A 250 2.30 10.72 -12.32
N ASP A 251 2.73 9.46 -12.32
CA ASP A 251 1.84 8.30 -12.44
C ASP A 251 1.28 7.82 -11.10
N ASN A 252 1.85 8.26 -9.97
CA ASN A 252 1.24 8.15 -8.66
C ASN A 252 0.33 9.35 -8.42
N ARG A 253 -0.87 9.30 -8.91
CA ARG A 253 -1.81 10.42 -8.99
C ARG A 253 -3.21 10.02 -8.55
N PRO A 254 -4.09 10.96 -8.25
CA PRO A 254 -5.51 10.64 -8.14
C PRO A 254 -6.07 10.25 -9.51
N LEU A 255 -7.20 9.55 -9.53
CA LEU A 255 -7.94 9.28 -10.74
C LEU A 255 -8.33 10.61 -11.41
N LYS A 256 -8.36 10.61 -12.74
CA LYS A 256 -9.09 11.62 -13.50
C LYS A 256 -10.58 11.41 -13.28
N PHE A 257 -11.38 12.43 -13.55
CA PHE A 257 -12.82 12.35 -13.34
C PHE A 257 -13.45 11.22 -14.17
N GLU A 258 -13.08 11.11 -15.44
CA GLU A 258 -13.56 10.08 -16.35
C GLU A 258 -13.16 8.67 -15.87
N GLU A 259 -11.93 8.51 -15.37
CA GLU A 259 -11.44 7.23 -14.82
C GLU A 259 -12.19 6.85 -13.53
N TRP A 260 -12.63 7.83 -12.75
CA TRP A 260 -13.47 7.62 -11.59
C TRP A 260 -14.89 7.21 -12.00
N GLU A 261 -15.49 7.89 -12.99
CA GLU A 261 -16.82 7.55 -13.52
C GLU A 261 -16.84 6.11 -14.05
N ASP A 262 -15.82 5.69 -14.79
CA ASP A 262 -15.70 4.33 -15.34
C ASP A 262 -15.67 3.23 -14.26
N LYS A 263 -15.17 3.54 -13.04
CA LYS A 263 -15.10 2.59 -11.92
C LYS A 263 -16.39 2.51 -11.11
N VAL A 264 -17.30 3.46 -11.24
CA VAL A 264 -18.48 3.57 -10.40
C VAL A 264 -19.72 3.20 -11.23
N LEU A 265 -20.14 1.93 -11.12
CA LEU A 265 -21.29 1.42 -11.85
C LEU A 265 -22.64 1.85 -11.25
N SER A 266 -22.71 2.05 -9.95
CA SER A 266 -23.94 2.44 -9.24
C SER A 266 -23.65 3.59 -8.28
N LEU A 267 -24.32 4.71 -8.48
CA LEU A 267 -24.06 5.97 -7.78
C LEU A 267 -25.35 6.60 -7.26
N ILE A 268 -25.33 7.00 -6.00
CA ILE A 268 -26.38 7.82 -5.38
C ILE A 268 -25.76 9.16 -4.99
N HIS A 269 -26.40 10.23 -5.42
CA HIS A 269 -26.04 11.59 -5.00
C HIS A 269 -26.95 12.05 -3.85
N ILE A 270 -26.32 12.52 -2.79
CA ILE A 270 -27.02 13.19 -1.69
C ILE A 270 -26.49 14.63 -1.62
N SER A 271 -27.39 15.58 -1.59
CA SER A 271 -27.04 17.00 -1.47
C SER A 271 -28.19 17.74 -0.82
N GLU A 272 -27.90 18.58 0.16
CA GLU A 272 -28.93 19.50 0.68
C GLU A 272 -29.25 20.57 -0.38
N PRO A 273 -30.53 20.96 -0.53
CA PRO A 273 -30.87 22.06 -1.41
C PRO A 273 -30.24 23.34 -0.87
N THR A 274 -29.35 23.94 -1.67
CA THR A 274 -28.78 25.25 -1.35
C THR A 274 -29.92 26.25 -1.18
N ARG A 275 -30.17 26.68 0.08
CA ARG A 275 -31.01 27.85 0.29
C ARG A 275 -30.37 29.02 -0.44
N ARG A 276 -31.04 29.53 -1.47
CA ARG A 276 -30.70 30.78 -2.12
C ARG A 276 -31.01 31.96 -1.19
#